data_e27e3985c45f2ec5434b854c83a98f93
#
_entry.id   e27e3985c45f2ec5434b854c83a98f93
#
_cell.length_a   1.000
_cell.length_b   1.000
_cell.length_c   1.000
_cell.angle_alpha   90.00
_cell.angle_beta   90.00
_cell.angle_gamma   90.00
#
_symmetry.space_group_name_H-M   'P 1'
#
loop_
_entity.id
_entity.type
_entity.pdbx_description
1 polymer ?
#
loop_
_entity_poly.entity_id
_entity_poly.type
_entity_poly.pdbx_seq_one_letter_code
_entity_poly.pdbx_strand_id
1 'polypeptide(L)'
;ILEHEETQGTLTKVYSKQLKSSVLLESEILTKFIKGSLDIKLCDISYADRLIIFPYKKTDDGYKVLTDVEMEKDYPRCFEYLKKFESVLKKRADCPKTEWWGNTYPRNLNIFEKQKIMTPFNAFEPSFAYDSVGYCYTTGIAGGYAIILKPSYKIDPYYLIGLLNST
;
A
#
# COMPACT_ATOMS: atom_id res chain seq x y z
N ILE A 1 1.95 -0.87 -9.29
CA ILE A 1 0.61 -0.34 -8.98
C ILE A 1 -0.32 -0.86 -10.05
N LEU A 2 -1.44 -1.39 -9.61
CA LEU A 2 -2.51 -1.96 -10.41
C LEU A 2 -3.74 -1.08 -10.29
N GLU A 3 -4.59 -1.06 -11.31
CA GLU A 3 -5.88 -0.37 -11.26
C GLU A 3 -6.97 -1.43 -11.11
N HIS A 4 -7.83 -1.28 -10.11
CA HIS A 4 -8.93 -2.19 -9.87
C HIS A 4 -9.98 -2.08 -10.98
N GLU A 5 -10.46 -3.19 -11.49
CA GLU A 5 -11.56 -3.24 -12.44
C GLU A 5 -12.79 -3.91 -11.82
N GLU A 6 -12.63 -5.12 -11.30
CA GLU A 6 -13.76 -5.92 -10.79
C GLU A 6 -13.25 -6.97 -9.79
N THR A 7 -14.06 -7.32 -8.80
CA THR A 7 -13.77 -8.42 -7.87
C THR A 7 -14.84 -9.51 -8.02
N GLN A 8 -14.41 -10.75 -8.26
CA GLN A 8 -15.26 -11.92 -8.46
C GLN A 8 -14.82 -13.04 -7.50
N GLY A 9 -15.52 -13.18 -6.39
CA GLY A 9 -15.17 -14.15 -5.35
C GLY A 9 -13.78 -13.90 -4.77
N THR A 10 -12.88 -14.88 -4.90
CA THR A 10 -11.51 -14.81 -4.40
C THR A 10 -10.51 -14.17 -5.37
N LEU A 11 -10.97 -13.75 -6.55
CA LEU A 11 -10.13 -13.15 -7.58
C LEU A 11 -10.55 -11.71 -7.85
N THR A 12 -9.56 -10.87 -8.12
CA THR A 12 -9.74 -9.48 -8.53
C THR A 12 -9.12 -9.28 -9.91
N LYS A 13 -9.92 -8.76 -10.83
CA LYS A 13 -9.46 -8.30 -12.14
C LYS A 13 -8.85 -6.92 -11.97
N VAL A 14 -7.62 -6.77 -12.42
CA VAL A 14 -6.86 -5.53 -12.32
C VAL A 14 -6.17 -5.20 -13.64
N TYR A 15 -6.10 -3.93 -14.00
CA TYR A 15 -5.33 -3.48 -15.14
C TYR A 15 -3.89 -3.23 -14.76
N SER A 16 -2.97 -3.87 -15.48
CA SER A 16 -1.52 -3.69 -15.32
C SER A 16 -0.98 -2.74 -16.38
N LYS A 17 -0.52 -1.55 -15.98
CA LYS A 17 0.10 -0.60 -16.90
C LYS A 17 1.38 -1.15 -17.56
N GLN A 18 2.12 -2.00 -16.85
CA GLN A 18 3.33 -2.62 -17.38
C GLN A 18 3.04 -3.64 -18.49
N LEU A 19 1.97 -4.43 -18.32
CA LEU A 19 1.54 -5.39 -19.33
C LEU A 19 0.62 -4.76 -20.39
N LYS A 20 0.06 -3.57 -20.12
CA LYS A 20 -0.98 -2.92 -20.92
C LYS A 20 -2.20 -3.83 -21.13
N SER A 21 -2.52 -4.61 -20.13
CA SER A 21 -3.63 -5.57 -20.17
C SER A 21 -4.16 -5.87 -18.78
N SER A 22 -5.40 -6.36 -18.72
CA SER A 22 -6.00 -6.83 -17.49
C SER A 22 -5.53 -8.23 -17.14
N VAL A 23 -5.40 -8.50 -15.86
CA VAL A 23 -5.03 -9.80 -15.29
C VAL A 23 -5.93 -10.12 -14.11
N LEU A 24 -6.16 -11.40 -13.85
CA LEU A 24 -6.86 -11.90 -12.68
C LEU A 24 -5.84 -12.35 -11.64
N LEU A 25 -5.89 -11.74 -10.45
CA LEU A 25 -5.02 -12.05 -9.33
C LEU A 25 -5.86 -12.43 -8.10
N GLU A 26 -5.26 -13.14 -7.17
CA GLU A 26 -5.88 -13.45 -5.89
C GLU A 26 -6.15 -12.17 -5.10
N SER A 27 -7.40 -11.99 -4.62
CA SER A 27 -7.83 -10.75 -3.96
C SER A 27 -7.10 -10.49 -2.64
N GLU A 28 -6.81 -11.56 -1.89
CA GLU A 28 -6.26 -11.50 -0.55
C GLU A 28 -4.84 -10.89 -0.50
N ILE A 29 -4.04 -11.11 -1.56
CA ILE A 29 -2.68 -10.54 -1.64
C ILE A 29 -2.67 -9.08 -2.12
N LEU A 30 -3.83 -8.54 -2.51
CA LEU A 30 -3.97 -7.18 -3.01
C LEU A 30 -4.37 -6.23 -1.89
N THR A 31 -3.74 -5.09 -1.83
CA THR A 31 -4.00 -4.06 -0.81
C THR A 31 -4.23 -2.71 -1.46
N LYS A 32 -5.19 -1.95 -0.93
CA LYS A 32 -5.49 -0.58 -1.39
C LYS A 32 -4.29 0.34 -1.20
N PHE A 33 -3.98 1.11 -2.23
CA PHE A 33 -2.79 1.96 -2.27
C PHE A 33 -3.12 3.39 -2.66
N ILE A 34 -2.57 4.35 -1.91
CA ILE A 34 -2.69 5.79 -2.19
C ILE A 34 -1.35 6.40 -2.57
N LYS A 35 -1.42 7.43 -3.42
CA LYS A 35 -0.30 8.31 -3.77
C LYS A 35 -0.49 9.65 -3.07
N GLY A 36 0.45 10.03 -2.22
CA GLY A 36 0.35 11.20 -1.34
C GLY A 36 -0.29 12.42 -1.98
N SER A 37 0.44 13.15 -2.81
CA SER A 37 -0.02 14.42 -3.40
C SER A 37 -1.21 14.30 -4.37
N LEU A 38 -1.48 13.11 -4.90
CA LEU A 38 -2.61 12.88 -5.80
C LEU A 38 -3.91 12.59 -5.04
N ASP A 39 -3.82 11.82 -3.97
CA ASP A 39 -4.99 11.27 -3.28
C ASP A 39 -5.29 11.96 -1.94
N ILE A 40 -4.27 12.46 -1.23
CA ILE A 40 -4.47 13.17 0.03
C ILE A 40 -4.76 14.64 -0.27
N LYS A 41 -5.93 15.09 0.14
CA LYS A 41 -6.41 16.48 -0.03
C LYS A 41 -6.72 17.08 1.33
N LEU A 42 -7.14 18.34 1.32
CA LEU A 42 -7.63 19.01 2.51
C LEU A 42 -8.81 18.22 3.12
N CYS A 43 -8.60 17.66 4.29
CA CYS A 43 -9.57 16.88 5.06
C CYS A 43 -10.10 15.59 4.39
N ASP A 44 -9.59 15.18 3.21
CA ASP A 44 -10.12 14.05 2.46
C ASP A 44 -9.03 13.19 1.81
N ILE A 45 -9.33 11.91 1.62
CA ILE A 45 -8.53 10.98 0.84
C ILE A 45 -9.35 10.52 -0.35
N SER A 46 -9.06 11.09 -1.52
CA SER A 46 -9.68 10.73 -2.79
C SER A 46 -9.03 9.46 -3.36
N TYR A 47 -9.53 8.30 -2.92
CA TYR A 47 -9.01 7.01 -3.35
C TYR A 47 -9.38 6.71 -4.81
N ALA A 48 -8.39 6.43 -5.64
CA ALA A 48 -8.52 6.19 -7.07
C ALA A 48 -8.37 4.69 -7.44
N ASP A 49 -9.00 3.80 -6.69
CA ASP A 49 -9.09 2.34 -6.93
C ASP A 49 -7.76 1.66 -7.31
N ARG A 50 -6.67 2.11 -6.70
CA ARG A 50 -5.36 1.53 -6.92
C ARG A 50 -5.07 0.43 -5.93
N LEU A 51 -4.47 -0.65 -6.44
CA LEU A 51 -4.03 -1.79 -5.67
C LEU A 51 -2.52 -2.00 -5.82
N ILE A 52 -1.93 -2.59 -4.80
CA ILE A 52 -0.58 -3.16 -4.87
C ILE A 52 -0.61 -4.62 -4.44
N ILE A 53 0.33 -5.40 -4.94
CA ILE A 53 0.62 -6.72 -4.41
C ILE A 53 1.37 -6.52 -3.10
N PHE A 54 0.84 -7.09 -2.02
CA PHE A 54 1.41 -7.04 -0.67
C PHE A 54 1.79 -8.45 -0.21
N PRO A 55 2.97 -8.96 -0.62
CA PRO A 55 3.37 -10.36 -0.45
C PRO A 55 3.91 -10.62 0.97
N TYR A 56 3.13 -10.26 1.98
CA TYR A 56 3.49 -10.40 3.38
C TYR A 56 2.36 -11.05 4.16
N LYS A 57 2.72 -11.92 5.08
CA LYS A 57 1.81 -12.47 6.08
C LYS A 57 2.10 -11.86 7.45
N LYS A 58 1.05 -11.69 8.23
CA LYS A 58 1.14 -11.24 9.62
C LYS A 58 1.64 -12.36 10.51
N THR A 59 2.56 -12.02 11.41
CA THR A 59 3.12 -12.92 12.44
C THR A 59 3.07 -12.22 13.79
N ASP A 60 3.36 -12.92 14.87
CA ASP A 60 3.39 -12.34 16.22
C ASP A 60 4.42 -11.20 16.33
N ASP A 61 5.53 -11.29 15.60
CA ASP A 61 6.61 -10.30 15.57
C ASP A 61 6.40 -9.19 14.50
N GLY A 62 5.27 -9.19 13.78
CA GLY A 62 4.97 -8.22 12.73
C GLY A 62 4.65 -8.84 11.39
N TYR A 63 5.30 -8.40 10.31
CA TYR A 63 5.08 -8.89 8.96
C TYR A 63 6.30 -9.62 8.42
N LYS A 64 6.07 -10.78 7.82
CA LYS A 64 7.09 -11.58 7.13
C LYS A 64 6.71 -11.74 5.66
N VAL A 65 7.69 -11.63 4.77
CA VAL A 65 7.48 -11.89 3.34
C VAL A 65 7.07 -13.34 3.12
N LEU A 66 6.15 -13.57 2.19
CA LEU A 66 5.72 -14.92 1.80
C LEU A 66 6.87 -15.65 1.10
N THR A 67 7.05 -16.92 1.43
CA THR A 67 8.04 -17.81 0.80
C THR A 67 7.59 -18.22 -0.61
N ASP A 68 8.51 -18.77 -1.42
CA ASP A 68 8.23 -19.34 -2.74
C ASP A 68 7.09 -20.35 -2.68
N VAL A 69 7.16 -21.28 -1.70
CA VAL A 69 6.15 -22.32 -1.51
C VAL A 69 4.77 -21.73 -1.21
N GLU A 70 4.71 -20.71 -0.37
CA GLU A 70 3.46 -20.03 -0.04
C GLU A 70 2.92 -19.24 -1.24
N MET A 71 3.78 -18.54 -1.98
CA MET A 71 3.38 -17.83 -3.18
C MET A 71 2.86 -18.79 -4.26
N GLU A 72 3.51 -19.90 -4.48
CA GLU A 72 3.11 -20.89 -5.48
C GLU A 72 1.82 -21.62 -5.11
N LYS A 73 1.64 -21.94 -3.82
CA LYS A 73 0.47 -22.66 -3.33
C LYS A 73 -0.77 -21.77 -3.20
N ASP A 74 -0.61 -20.63 -2.54
CA ASP A 74 -1.76 -19.81 -2.09
C ASP A 74 -2.07 -18.67 -3.06
N TYR A 75 -1.06 -18.20 -3.84
CA TYR A 75 -1.19 -17.06 -4.77
C TYR A 75 -0.55 -17.35 -6.15
N PRO A 76 -0.90 -18.47 -6.81
CA PRO A 76 -0.23 -18.92 -8.04
C PRO A 76 -0.33 -17.91 -9.18
N ARG A 77 -1.48 -17.24 -9.37
CA ARG A 77 -1.66 -16.23 -10.43
C ARG A 77 -0.83 -14.98 -10.18
N CYS A 78 -0.79 -14.53 -8.94
CA CYS A 78 0.04 -13.41 -8.54
C CYS A 78 1.53 -13.74 -8.71
N PHE A 79 1.93 -14.96 -8.34
CA PHE A 79 3.32 -15.39 -8.50
C PHE A 79 3.74 -15.46 -9.96
N GLU A 80 2.92 -16.05 -10.83
CA GLU A 80 3.14 -16.05 -12.28
C GLU A 80 3.15 -14.62 -12.87
N TYR A 81 2.32 -13.73 -12.38
CA TYR A 81 2.36 -12.32 -12.77
C TYR A 81 3.70 -11.68 -12.39
N LEU A 82 4.19 -11.89 -11.17
CA LEU A 82 5.47 -11.35 -10.70
C LEU A 82 6.66 -11.93 -11.45
N LYS A 83 6.66 -13.22 -11.78
CA LYS A 83 7.70 -13.89 -12.57
C LYS A 83 7.95 -13.21 -13.92
N LYS A 84 6.93 -12.62 -14.55
CA LYS A 84 7.09 -11.84 -15.79
C LYS A 84 7.99 -10.61 -15.62
N PHE A 85 8.14 -10.13 -14.40
CA PHE A 85 8.97 -8.96 -14.06
C PHE A 85 10.20 -9.30 -13.21
N GLU A 86 10.50 -10.57 -13.01
CA GLU A 86 11.59 -11.05 -12.16
C GLU A 86 12.92 -10.38 -12.50
N SER A 87 13.28 -10.33 -13.78
CA SER A 87 14.54 -9.74 -14.24
C SER A 87 14.65 -8.23 -13.91
N VAL A 88 13.53 -7.53 -13.90
CA VAL A 88 13.47 -6.10 -13.55
C VAL A 88 13.48 -5.92 -12.03
N LEU A 89 12.71 -6.74 -11.32
CA LEU A 89 12.60 -6.67 -9.85
C LEU A 89 13.92 -7.03 -9.17
N LYS A 90 14.66 -8.01 -9.68
CA LYS A 90 15.98 -8.40 -9.17
C LYS A 90 17.09 -7.37 -9.42
N LYS A 91 16.90 -6.43 -10.36
CA LYS A 91 17.86 -5.33 -10.61
C LYS A 91 17.72 -4.17 -9.60
N ARG A 92 16.73 -4.20 -8.70
CA ARG A 92 16.60 -3.17 -7.64
C ARG A 92 17.83 -3.22 -6.73
N ALA A 93 18.31 -2.06 -6.32
CA ALA A 93 19.35 -1.99 -5.31
C ALA A 93 18.91 -2.73 -4.03
N ASP A 94 19.81 -3.48 -3.43
CA ASP A 94 19.58 -4.27 -2.22
C ASP A 94 18.38 -5.25 -2.30
N CYS A 95 18.07 -5.74 -3.49
CA CYS A 95 17.02 -6.73 -3.69
C CYS A 95 17.38 -8.03 -2.95
N PRO A 96 16.44 -8.60 -2.15
CA PRO A 96 16.66 -9.91 -1.53
C PRO A 96 16.96 -10.98 -2.59
N LYS A 97 17.88 -11.90 -2.28
CA LYS A 97 18.27 -12.98 -3.22
C LYS A 97 17.17 -14.03 -3.41
N THR A 98 16.39 -14.28 -2.36
CA THR A 98 15.32 -15.27 -2.34
C THR A 98 13.99 -14.62 -2.63
N GLU A 99 13.36 -13.98 -1.69
CA GLU A 99 12.03 -13.36 -1.82
C GLU A 99 12.10 -12.02 -2.58
N TRP A 100 12.58 -12.05 -3.83
CA TRP A 100 12.80 -10.88 -4.70
C TRP A 100 11.53 -10.06 -4.99
N TRP A 101 10.35 -10.60 -4.75
CA TRP A 101 9.06 -9.91 -4.87
C TRP A 101 8.74 -9.01 -3.68
N GLY A 102 9.39 -9.20 -2.55
CA GLY A 102 9.24 -8.35 -1.38
C GLY A 102 9.80 -6.94 -1.60
N ASN A 103 9.46 -6.02 -0.71
CA ASN A 103 10.04 -4.69 -0.71
C ASN A 103 11.53 -4.75 -0.31
N THR A 104 12.35 -3.93 -0.92
CA THR A 104 13.78 -3.83 -0.59
C THR A 104 13.98 -3.39 0.86
N TYR A 105 13.14 -2.47 1.35
CA TYR A 105 13.17 -1.96 2.73
C TYR A 105 11.78 -2.09 3.37
N PRO A 106 11.39 -3.28 3.85
CA PRO A 106 10.08 -3.48 4.48
C PRO A 106 10.10 -2.93 5.91
N ARG A 107 9.83 -1.64 6.07
CA ARG A 107 9.78 -1.00 7.39
C ARG A 107 8.34 -0.63 7.76
N ASN A 108 8.02 -0.80 9.05
CA ASN A 108 6.75 -0.33 9.62
C ASN A 108 5.49 -0.84 8.88
N LEU A 109 5.51 -2.06 8.33
CA LEU A 109 4.38 -2.61 7.58
C LEU A 109 3.10 -2.69 8.41
N ASN A 110 3.24 -2.81 9.73
CA ASN A 110 2.14 -2.85 10.70
C ASN A 110 1.38 -1.52 10.87
N ILE A 111 1.88 -0.43 10.29
CA ILE A 111 1.18 0.86 10.37
C ILE A 111 0.10 1.01 9.29
N PHE A 112 0.17 0.24 8.21
CA PHE A 112 -0.81 0.35 7.13
C PHE A 112 -2.22 0.02 7.60
N GLU A 113 -2.39 -1.01 8.42
CA GLU A 113 -3.70 -1.41 8.98
C GLU A 113 -4.26 -0.44 10.03
N LYS A 114 -3.45 0.47 10.54
CA LYS A 114 -3.86 1.39 11.60
C LYS A 114 -4.58 2.60 11.04
N GLN A 115 -5.57 3.04 11.77
CA GLN A 115 -6.15 4.37 11.57
C GLN A 115 -5.08 5.43 11.83
N LYS A 116 -4.98 6.42 10.95
CA LYS A 116 -3.91 7.41 10.98
C LYS A 116 -4.31 8.71 10.28
N ILE A 117 -3.66 9.79 10.63
CA ILE A 117 -3.74 11.04 9.87
C ILE A 117 -2.63 10.99 8.83
N MET A 118 -3.00 11.25 7.58
CA MET A 118 -2.10 11.23 6.43
C MET A 118 -1.85 12.64 5.93
N THR A 119 -0.62 12.90 5.47
CA THR A 119 -0.26 14.12 4.74
C THR A 119 0.66 13.77 3.58
N PRO A 120 0.57 14.43 2.42
CA PRO A 120 1.49 14.19 1.31
C PRO A 120 2.91 14.65 1.66
N PHE A 121 3.91 14.10 0.99
CA PHE A 121 5.30 14.52 1.13
C PHE A 121 5.50 15.99 0.72
N ASN A 122 4.88 16.39 -0.38
CA ASN A 122 4.85 17.76 -0.89
C ASN A 122 3.40 18.22 -1.06
N ALA A 123 3.09 19.38 -0.52
CA ALA A 123 1.82 20.08 -0.70
C ALA A 123 2.06 21.58 -0.80
N PHE A 124 1.23 22.29 -1.54
CA PHE A 124 1.26 23.76 -1.62
C PHE A 124 0.60 24.42 -0.41
N GLU A 125 -0.31 23.71 0.22
CA GLU A 125 -1.09 24.12 1.39
C GLU A 125 -1.27 22.96 2.35
N PRO A 126 -1.58 23.18 3.63
CA PRO A 126 -1.83 22.10 4.58
C PRO A 126 -2.84 21.11 4.01
N SER A 127 -2.49 19.84 4.01
CA SER A 127 -3.30 18.78 3.42
C SER A 127 -3.23 17.54 4.32
N PHE A 128 -3.97 17.57 5.42
CA PHE A 128 -4.09 16.49 6.37
C PHE A 128 -5.46 15.85 6.27
N ALA A 129 -5.51 14.53 6.18
CA ALA A 129 -6.76 13.77 6.07
C ALA A 129 -6.71 12.50 6.92
N TYR A 130 -7.88 12.01 7.35
CA TYR A 130 -8.00 10.82 8.16
C TYR A 130 -8.13 9.56 7.32
N ASP A 131 -7.22 8.63 7.51
CA ASP A 131 -7.29 7.29 6.96
C ASP A 131 -7.94 6.34 7.98
N SER A 132 -9.22 6.08 7.80
CA SER A 132 -9.98 5.10 8.58
C SER A 132 -9.93 3.69 7.99
N VAL A 133 -9.44 3.54 6.74
CA VAL A 133 -9.47 2.31 5.96
C VAL A 133 -8.20 1.48 6.15
N GLY A 134 -7.06 2.12 6.31
CA GLY A 134 -5.76 1.45 6.38
C GLY A 134 -5.08 1.34 5.02
N TYR A 135 -4.98 2.44 4.28
CA TYR A 135 -4.30 2.45 3.00
C TYR A 135 -2.80 2.19 3.11
N CYS A 136 -2.26 1.41 2.18
CA CYS A 136 -0.83 1.36 1.91
C CYS A 136 -0.37 2.63 1.19
N TYR A 137 0.84 3.05 1.47
CA TYR A 137 1.47 4.22 0.83
C TYR A 137 3.00 4.04 0.82
N THR A 138 3.68 4.85 0.02
CA THR A 138 5.15 4.97 0.07
C THR A 138 5.56 6.28 0.72
N THR A 139 6.76 6.34 1.25
CA THR A 139 7.42 7.59 1.64
C THR A 139 8.11 8.24 0.43
N GLY A 140 8.49 9.52 0.55
CA GLY A 140 9.15 10.26 -0.52
C GLY A 140 8.18 11.01 -1.44
N ILE A 141 8.70 11.53 -2.55
CA ILE A 141 8.01 12.53 -3.42
C ILE A 141 6.63 12.07 -3.89
N ALA A 142 6.47 10.80 -4.21
CA ALA A 142 5.18 10.24 -4.65
C ALA A 142 4.30 9.73 -3.50
N GLY A 143 4.78 9.82 -2.27
CA GLY A 143 4.14 9.27 -1.10
C GLY A 143 3.72 10.34 -0.09
N GLY A 144 3.72 9.95 1.18
CA GLY A 144 3.31 10.82 2.28
C GLY A 144 3.87 10.36 3.62
N TYR A 145 3.39 11.01 4.64
CA TYR A 145 3.66 10.69 6.03
C TYR A 145 2.37 10.32 6.76
N ALA A 146 2.53 9.56 7.84
CA ALA A 146 1.42 9.20 8.71
C ALA A 146 1.70 9.64 10.16
N ILE A 147 0.68 10.18 10.79
CA ILE A 147 0.64 10.47 12.22
C ILE A 147 -0.28 9.44 12.87
N ILE A 148 0.28 8.63 13.76
CA ILE A 148 -0.47 7.65 14.54
C ILE A 148 -0.60 8.19 15.95
N LEU A 149 -1.84 8.42 16.39
CA LEU A 149 -2.11 8.87 17.75
C LEU A 149 -1.84 7.73 18.72
N LYS A 150 -1.06 8.01 19.75
CA LYS A 150 -0.86 7.03 20.84
C LYS A 150 -2.17 6.85 21.60
N PRO A 151 -2.54 5.62 21.99
CA PRO A 151 -3.79 5.34 22.72
C PRO A 151 -3.95 6.12 24.03
N SER A 152 -2.86 6.59 24.62
CA SER A 152 -2.85 7.43 25.83
C SER A 152 -3.41 8.84 25.60
N TYR A 153 -3.43 9.33 24.37
CA TYR A 153 -3.98 10.64 24.03
C TYR A 153 -5.41 10.50 23.53
N LYS A 154 -6.37 11.03 24.31
CA LYS A 154 -7.79 11.09 23.96
C LYS A 154 -8.09 12.33 23.10
N ILE A 155 -7.41 12.46 21.97
CA ILE A 155 -7.62 13.54 21.02
C ILE A 155 -8.46 13.00 19.87
N ASP A 156 -9.54 13.70 19.54
CA ASP A 156 -10.31 13.41 18.33
C ASP A 156 -9.42 13.69 17.10
N PRO A 157 -9.22 12.70 16.19
CA PRO A 157 -8.40 12.90 15.01
C PRO A 157 -8.94 14.01 14.10
N TYR A 158 -10.25 14.20 14.01
CA TYR A 158 -10.85 15.28 13.20
C TYR A 158 -10.59 16.67 13.78
N TYR A 159 -10.59 16.79 15.10
CA TYR A 159 -10.18 18.04 15.75
C TYR A 159 -8.71 18.38 15.41
N LEU A 160 -7.83 17.40 15.49
CA LEU A 160 -6.41 17.59 15.15
C LEU A 160 -6.23 17.93 13.68
N ILE A 161 -6.98 17.30 12.77
CA ILE A 161 -6.97 17.62 11.34
C ILE A 161 -7.43 19.07 11.11
N GLY A 162 -8.48 19.51 11.80
CA GLY A 162 -8.92 20.88 11.73
C GLY A 162 -7.83 21.89 12.11
N LEU A 163 -7.10 21.61 13.21
CA LEU A 163 -5.96 22.44 13.63
C LEU A 163 -4.82 22.41 12.62
N LEU A 164 -4.45 21.23 12.12
CA LEU A 164 -3.33 21.06 11.18
C LEU A 164 -3.61 21.66 9.79
N ASN A 165 -4.88 21.79 9.43
CA ASN A 165 -5.32 22.41 8.18
C ASN A 165 -5.75 23.87 8.33
N SER A 166 -5.75 24.43 9.54
CA SER A 166 -6.02 25.84 9.76
C SER A 166 -4.80 26.67 9.32
N THR A 167 -5.02 27.65 8.48
CA THR A 167 -4.03 28.65 8.05
C THR A 167 -4.17 29.89 8.88
#